data_36c06d50830862cf56ee8b85c60d3f87
#
_entry.id   36c06d50830862cf56ee8b85c60d3f87
#
_cell.length_a   1.000
_cell.length_b   1.000
_cell.length_c   1.000
_cell.angle_alpha   90.00
_cell.angle_beta   90.00
_cell.angle_gamma   90.00
#
_symmetry.space_group_name_H-M   'P 1'
#
loop_
_entity.id
_entity.type
_entity.pdbx_description
1 polymer ?
#
loop_
_entity_poly.entity_id
_entity_poly.type
_entity_poly.pdbx_seq_one_letter_code
_entity_poly.pdbx_strand_id
1 'polypeptide(L)'
;PLRRQRQMCIRDSILGDATIEKTLEEAGIHKAAGIVVCLNNDPDNLFVTLTARSLNHDAFLVSRCSQINNTPKLIQAGANKVVNPYTAGGHRMAEMLIYPELEDTVSLSLHQNFVDLSVDEISLKHLHSLHGIQIKDSNFRENYNLVIVGLINEDDTYEINPNPDTTLNENHTLILMGQKEKLDLYKESFRKPVSYTHLTL
;
A
#
# COMPACT_ATOMS: atom_id res chain seq x y z
N PRO A 1 2.27 -23.59 15.30
CA PRO A 1 2.33 -22.35 14.51
C PRO A 1 1.34 -21.31 15.03
N LEU A 2 0.09 -21.69 15.38
CA LEU A 2 -0.97 -20.79 15.86
C LEU A 2 -0.67 -20.08 17.20
N ARG A 3 0.20 -20.65 18.03
CA ARG A 3 0.58 -20.06 19.32
C ARG A 3 1.50 -18.85 19.19
N ARG A 4 2.30 -18.76 18.11
CA ARG A 4 3.18 -17.62 17.85
C ARG A 4 2.43 -16.38 17.37
N GLN A 5 1.37 -16.55 16.57
CA GLN A 5 0.54 -15.43 16.09
C GLN A 5 -0.29 -14.79 17.22
N ARG A 6 -0.80 -15.59 18.18
CA ARG A 6 -1.52 -15.05 19.34
C ARG A 6 -0.64 -14.24 20.30
N GLN A 7 0.66 -14.56 20.39
CA GLN A 7 1.60 -13.80 21.22
C GLN A 7 2.01 -12.48 20.56
N MET A 8 2.00 -12.37 19.22
CA MET A 8 2.34 -11.14 18.50
C MET A 8 1.30 -10.04 18.69
N CYS A 9 0.00 -10.38 18.66
CA CYS A 9 -1.07 -9.39 18.82
C CYS A 9 -1.28 -8.89 20.26
N ILE A 10 -0.76 -9.56 21.28
CA ILE A 10 -0.94 -9.20 22.69
C ILE A 10 0.29 -8.45 23.25
N ARG A 11 1.44 -8.58 22.61
CA ARG A 11 2.71 -8.01 23.11
C ARG A 11 2.94 -6.56 22.75
N ASP A 12 2.22 -6.03 21.75
CA ASP A 12 2.52 -4.74 21.15
C ASP A 12 1.41 -3.69 21.36
N SER A 13 0.48 -3.92 22.30
CA SER A 13 -0.52 -2.92 22.63
C SER A 13 -0.08 -2.09 23.83
N ILE A 14 0.00 -0.77 23.66
CA ILE A 14 0.26 0.19 24.71
C ILE A 14 -1.05 0.90 25.05
N LEU A 15 -1.44 0.81 26.31
CA LEU A 15 -2.61 1.52 26.81
C LEU A 15 -2.19 2.92 27.25
N GLY A 16 -2.71 3.95 26.58
CA GLY A 16 -2.40 5.32 26.89
C GLY A 16 -3.12 6.31 25.98
N ASP A 17 -2.95 7.58 26.28
CA ASP A 17 -3.44 8.67 25.44
C ASP A 17 -2.40 8.99 24.36
N ALA A 18 -2.80 8.81 23.09
CA ALA A 18 -1.92 9.05 21.96
C ALA A 18 -1.62 10.54 21.72
N THR A 19 -2.32 11.46 22.37
CA THR A 19 -2.00 12.89 22.34
C THR A 19 -0.80 13.24 23.22
N ILE A 20 -0.38 12.32 24.09
CA ILE A 20 0.80 12.49 24.94
C ILE A 20 2.03 11.93 24.22
N GLU A 21 3.02 12.77 23.96
CA GLU A 21 4.26 12.44 23.24
C GLU A 21 4.97 11.21 23.83
N LYS A 22 5.07 11.14 25.15
CA LYS A 22 5.66 9.99 25.85
C LYS A 22 4.99 8.65 25.48
N THR A 23 3.67 8.64 25.31
CA THR A 23 2.94 7.44 24.88
C THR A 23 3.37 6.99 23.48
N LEU A 24 3.59 7.94 22.57
CA LEU A 24 4.06 7.66 21.22
C LEU A 24 5.52 7.15 21.22
N GLU A 25 6.36 7.70 22.10
CA GLU A 25 7.75 7.23 22.30
C GLU A 25 7.78 5.80 22.83
N GLU A 26 6.96 5.49 23.85
CA GLU A 26 6.80 4.14 24.40
C GLU A 26 6.30 3.15 23.34
N ALA A 27 5.47 3.62 22.39
CA ALA A 27 5.00 2.85 21.24
C ALA A 27 6.09 2.63 20.17
N GLY A 28 7.25 3.27 20.31
CA GLY A 28 8.38 3.08 19.39
C GLY A 28 8.27 3.90 18.11
N ILE A 29 7.63 5.07 18.16
CA ILE A 29 7.36 5.93 17.00
C ILE A 29 8.60 6.22 16.15
N HIS A 30 9.76 6.40 16.78
CA HIS A 30 11.03 6.69 16.10
C HIS A 30 11.50 5.58 15.14
N LYS A 31 11.04 4.35 15.34
CA LYS A 31 11.43 3.18 14.54
C LYS A 31 10.32 2.71 13.60
N ALA A 32 9.16 3.35 13.67
CA ALA A 32 8.01 2.95 12.86
C ALA A 32 8.26 3.28 11.37
N ALA A 33 8.12 2.30 10.49
CA ALA A 33 8.12 2.49 9.04
C ALA A 33 6.80 3.10 8.56
N GLY A 34 5.68 2.81 9.23
CA GLY A 34 4.37 3.34 8.95
C GLY A 34 3.58 3.65 10.22
N ILE A 35 2.78 4.70 10.19
CA ILE A 35 1.95 5.17 11.31
C ILE A 35 0.53 5.41 10.79
N VAL A 36 -0.47 4.87 11.51
CA VAL A 36 -1.88 5.14 11.24
C VAL A 36 -2.47 5.90 12.42
N VAL A 37 -2.91 7.12 12.20
CA VAL A 37 -3.59 7.97 13.18
C VAL A 37 -5.10 7.85 12.98
N CYS A 38 -5.80 7.27 13.95
CA CYS A 38 -7.22 6.96 13.84
C CYS A 38 -7.96 7.19 15.18
N LEU A 39 -7.91 8.41 15.68
CA LEU A 39 -8.63 8.84 16.88
C LEU A 39 -10.08 9.24 16.54
N ASN A 40 -10.89 9.50 17.57
CA ASN A 40 -12.32 9.73 17.41
C ASN A 40 -12.68 11.08 16.77
N ASN A 41 -11.81 12.09 16.87
CA ASN A 41 -12.07 13.43 16.36
C ASN A 41 -10.89 13.97 15.54
N ASP A 42 -11.17 14.92 14.65
CA ASP A 42 -10.19 15.50 13.74
C ASP A 42 -9.13 16.38 14.45
N PRO A 43 -9.45 17.17 15.50
CA PRO A 43 -8.43 17.91 16.23
C PRO A 43 -7.35 17.03 16.84
N ASP A 44 -7.72 15.92 17.47
CA ASP A 44 -6.76 14.99 18.06
C ASP A 44 -5.94 14.28 16.95
N ASN A 45 -6.59 13.88 15.83
CA ASN A 45 -5.88 13.35 14.69
C ASN A 45 -4.86 14.34 14.12
N LEU A 46 -5.22 15.61 14.03
CA LEU A 46 -4.31 16.67 13.59
C LEU A 46 -3.11 16.84 14.52
N PHE A 47 -3.37 16.89 15.83
CA PHE A 47 -2.34 17.02 16.83
C PHE A 47 -1.36 15.85 16.82
N VAL A 48 -1.90 14.61 16.83
CA VAL A 48 -1.06 13.41 16.79
C VAL A 48 -0.29 13.30 15.48
N THR A 49 -0.89 13.71 14.34
CA THR A 49 -0.21 13.74 13.04
C THR A 49 1.00 14.67 13.07
N LEU A 50 0.85 15.90 13.62
CA LEU A 50 1.95 16.86 13.78
C LEU A 50 3.06 16.30 14.67
N THR A 51 2.69 15.76 15.84
CA THR A 51 3.64 15.20 16.79
C THR A 51 4.37 13.99 16.19
N ALA A 52 3.63 13.09 15.55
CA ALA A 52 4.21 11.91 14.90
C ALA A 52 5.21 12.29 13.81
N ARG A 53 4.89 13.29 12.97
CA ARG A 53 5.80 13.78 11.94
C ARG A 53 7.03 14.46 12.53
N SER A 54 6.89 15.18 13.63
CA SER A 54 8.02 15.79 14.36
C SER A 54 8.97 14.75 14.94
N LEU A 55 8.44 13.65 15.47
CA LEU A 55 9.23 12.58 16.08
C LEU A 55 9.83 11.60 15.04
N ASN A 56 9.17 11.45 13.88
CA ASN A 56 9.62 10.55 12.82
C ASN A 56 9.33 11.17 11.45
N HIS A 57 10.37 11.73 10.83
CA HIS A 57 10.27 12.38 9.52
C HIS A 57 10.10 11.41 8.35
N ASP A 58 10.55 10.17 8.51
CA ASP A 58 10.64 9.18 7.41
C ASP A 58 9.43 8.24 7.35
N ALA A 59 8.65 8.12 8.43
CA ALA A 59 7.51 7.22 8.48
C ALA A 59 6.44 7.59 7.45
N PHE A 60 5.86 6.57 6.80
CA PHE A 60 4.66 6.75 5.98
C PHE A 60 3.44 6.92 6.88
N LEU A 61 2.83 8.11 6.87
CA LEU A 61 1.81 8.52 7.82
C LEU A 61 0.44 8.61 7.15
N VAL A 62 -0.50 7.81 7.64
CA VAL A 62 -1.91 7.83 7.22
C VAL A 62 -2.75 8.40 8.36
N SER A 63 -3.57 9.40 8.10
CA SER A 63 -4.47 9.97 9.10
C SER A 63 -5.93 9.84 8.70
N ARG A 64 -6.78 9.57 9.69
CA ARG A 64 -8.23 9.60 9.51
C ARG A 64 -8.75 11.04 9.58
N CYS A 65 -9.73 11.38 8.74
CA CYS A 65 -10.57 12.55 8.94
C CYS A 65 -12.05 12.18 8.95
N SER A 66 -12.83 12.93 9.70
CA SER A 66 -14.29 12.80 9.71
C SER A 66 -14.93 13.82 8.77
N GLN A 67 -14.34 15.01 8.66
CA GLN A 67 -14.82 16.09 7.80
C GLN A 67 -13.84 16.31 6.65
N ILE A 68 -14.33 16.20 5.42
CA ILE A 68 -13.50 16.29 4.19
C ILE A 68 -12.72 17.62 4.11
N ASN A 69 -13.28 18.69 4.67
CA ASN A 69 -12.64 20.03 4.72
C ASN A 69 -11.37 20.07 5.59
N ASN A 70 -11.14 19.06 6.45
CA ASN A 70 -9.95 18.96 7.27
C ASN A 70 -8.81 18.21 6.57
N THR A 71 -9.07 17.56 5.42
CA THR A 71 -8.06 16.84 4.63
C THR A 71 -6.82 17.69 4.32
N PRO A 72 -6.94 18.94 3.81
CA PRO A 72 -5.76 19.76 3.52
C PRO A 72 -4.92 20.05 4.75
N LYS A 73 -5.57 20.25 5.92
CA LYS A 73 -4.86 20.52 7.18
C LYS A 73 -4.04 19.32 7.65
N LEU A 74 -4.60 18.12 7.52
CA LEU A 74 -3.90 16.87 7.88
C LEU A 74 -2.71 16.60 6.95
N ILE A 75 -2.84 16.88 5.66
CA ILE A 75 -1.72 16.83 4.71
C ILE A 75 -0.64 17.85 5.09
N GLN A 76 -1.01 19.10 5.39
CA GLN A 76 -0.07 20.13 5.85
C GLN A 76 0.61 19.77 7.17
N ALA A 77 -0.09 19.03 8.05
CA ALA A 77 0.47 18.50 9.29
C ALA A 77 1.48 17.36 9.07
N GLY A 78 1.64 16.87 7.83
CA GLY A 78 2.62 15.87 7.47
C GLY A 78 2.05 14.48 7.20
N ALA A 79 0.73 14.31 7.08
CA ALA A 79 0.16 13.04 6.63
C ALA A 79 0.49 12.81 5.15
N ASN A 80 0.98 11.63 4.79
CA ASN A 80 1.18 11.21 3.40
C ASN A 80 -0.17 10.90 2.72
N LYS A 81 -1.12 10.34 3.48
CA LYS A 81 -2.47 10.04 3.01
C LYS A 81 -3.48 10.38 4.10
N VAL A 82 -4.68 10.81 3.66
CA VAL A 82 -5.81 11.06 4.56
C VAL A 82 -7.00 10.24 4.08
N VAL A 83 -7.65 9.56 5.01
CA VAL A 83 -8.81 8.70 4.71
C VAL A 83 -10.04 9.21 5.48
N ASN A 84 -11.14 9.40 4.76
CA ASN A 84 -12.44 9.63 5.36
C ASN A 84 -13.28 8.34 5.30
N PRO A 85 -13.43 7.61 6.42
CA PRO A 85 -14.13 6.34 6.42
C PRO A 85 -15.63 6.48 6.14
N TYR A 86 -16.22 7.62 6.45
CA TYR A 86 -17.65 7.86 6.19
C TYR A 86 -17.93 8.01 4.70
N THR A 87 -17.09 8.74 3.97
CA THR A 87 -17.20 8.86 2.52
C THR A 87 -16.94 7.52 1.84
N ALA A 88 -15.86 6.83 2.26
CA ALA A 88 -15.52 5.51 1.71
C ALA A 88 -16.63 4.48 1.99
N GLY A 89 -17.14 4.45 3.22
CA GLY A 89 -18.25 3.57 3.58
C GLY A 89 -19.56 3.91 2.86
N GLY A 90 -19.86 5.22 2.71
CA GLY A 90 -21.03 5.68 1.95
C GLY A 90 -20.97 5.27 0.48
N HIS A 91 -19.81 5.44 -0.16
CA HIS A 91 -19.59 4.94 -1.53
C HIS A 91 -19.83 3.43 -1.62
N ARG A 92 -19.26 2.68 -0.69
CA ARG A 92 -19.41 1.22 -0.69
C ARG A 92 -20.86 0.78 -0.51
N MET A 93 -21.60 1.42 0.38
CA MET A 93 -23.04 1.13 0.56
C MET A 93 -23.85 1.48 -0.69
N ALA A 94 -23.52 2.56 -1.38
CA ALA A 94 -24.17 2.94 -2.63
C ALA A 94 -23.86 1.92 -3.76
N GLU A 95 -22.63 1.46 -3.88
CA GLU A 95 -22.23 0.42 -4.84
C GLU A 95 -22.99 -0.87 -4.62
N MET A 96 -23.12 -1.32 -3.37
CA MET A 96 -23.91 -2.51 -2.99
C MET A 96 -25.38 -2.40 -3.43
N LEU A 97 -25.94 -1.19 -3.37
CA LEU A 97 -27.30 -0.96 -3.78
C LEU A 97 -27.48 -0.93 -5.31
N ILE A 98 -26.51 -0.35 -6.01
CA ILE A 98 -26.56 -0.17 -7.48
C ILE A 98 -26.15 -1.45 -8.21
N TYR A 99 -25.19 -2.20 -7.67
CA TYR A 99 -24.60 -3.39 -8.29
C TYR A 99 -24.59 -4.61 -7.37
N PRO A 100 -25.75 -5.10 -6.89
CA PRO A 100 -25.81 -6.20 -5.91
C PRO A 100 -25.14 -7.48 -6.40
N GLU A 101 -25.25 -7.78 -7.70
CA GLU A 101 -24.69 -9.01 -8.29
C GLU A 101 -23.16 -9.00 -8.41
N LEU A 102 -22.53 -7.82 -8.52
CA LEU A 102 -21.08 -7.71 -8.59
C LEU A 102 -20.43 -7.98 -7.24
N GLU A 103 -21.11 -7.67 -6.16
CA GLU A 103 -20.57 -7.86 -4.82
C GLU A 103 -20.46 -9.32 -4.43
N ASP A 104 -21.47 -10.12 -4.76
CA ASP A 104 -21.42 -11.57 -4.53
C ASP A 104 -20.27 -12.23 -5.29
N THR A 105 -20.01 -11.78 -6.51
CA THR A 105 -18.94 -12.34 -7.36
C THR A 105 -17.55 -11.88 -6.90
N VAL A 106 -17.36 -10.59 -6.60
CA VAL A 106 -16.06 -10.04 -6.22
C VAL A 106 -15.73 -10.36 -4.76
N SER A 107 -16.72 -10.27 -3.86
CA SER A 107 -16.53 -10.58 -2.43
C SER A 107 -16.31 -12.06 -2.18
N LEU A 108 -16.99 -12.95 -2.91
CA LEU A 108 -16.73 -14.40 -2.88
C LEU A 108 -15.32 -14.73 -3.39
N SER A 109 -14.85 -14.03 -4.42
CA SER A 109 -13.49 -14.21 -4.94
C SER A 109 -12.41 -13.70 -4.00
N LEU A 110 -12.69 -12.65 -3.22
CA LEU A 110 -11.72 -12.03 -2.31
C LEU A 110 -11.74 -12.60 -0.88
N HIS A 111 -12.89 -13.16 -0.41
CA HIS A 111 -13.05 -13.63 0.97
C HIS A 111 -13.03 -15.15 1.14
N GLN A 112 -13.29 -15.91 0.11
CA GLN A 112 -13.23 -17.38 0.15
C GLN A 112 -12.07 -17.92 -0.70
N ASN A 113 -10.84 -17.79 -0.21
CA ASN A 113 -9.64 -18.60 -0.54
C ASN A 113 -9.43 -19.07 -2.01
N PHE A 114 -10.05 -18.45 -3.02
CA PHE A 114 -9.93 -18.98 -4.39
C PHE A 114 -9.09 -18.11 -5.34
N VAL A 115 -8.91 -16.82 -5.08
CA VAL A 115 -7.93 -16.03 -5.83
C VAL A 115 -7.35 -14.95 -4.91
N ASP A 116 -6.14 -15.14 -4.45
CA ASP A 116 -5.34 -14.11 -3.76
C ASP A 116 -4.84 -13.09 -4.81
N LEU A 117 -5.82 -12.39 -5.42
CA LEU A 117 -5.57 -11.44 -6.49
C LEU A 117 -5.11 -10.13 -5.87
N SER A 118 -3.92 -9.71 -6.23
CA SER A 118 -3.31 -8.45 -5.80
C SER A 118 -2.99 -7.58 -7.00
N VAL A 119 -3.04 -6.28 -6.78
CA VAL A 119 -2.55 -5.27 -7.72
C VAL A 119 -1.34 -4.59 -7.09
N ASP A 120 -0.30 -4.40 -7.86
CA ASP A 120 0.94 -3.81 -7.38
C ASP A 120 1.58 -2.90 -8.43
N GLU A 121 2.31 -1.90 -7.97
CA GLU A 121 3.05 -0.95 -8.81
C GLU A 121 4.53 -1.34 -8.84
N ILE A 122 5.09 -1.42 -10.04
CA ILE A 122 6.50 -1.76 -10.25
C ILE A 122 7.16 -0.71 -11.13
N SER A 123 8.05 0.08 -10.52
CA SER A 123 8.86 1.05 -11.25
C SER A 123 9.91 0.33 -12.10
N LEU A 124 10.01 0.73 -13.37
CA LEU A 124 10.98 0.17 -14.32
C LEU A 124 12.37 0.75 -14.16
N LYS A 125 12.59 1.75 -13.30
CA LYS A 125 13.87 2.45 -13.12
C LYS A 125 15.06 1.51 -12.91
N HIS A 126 14.85 0.38 -12.27
CA HIS A 126 15.89 -0.62 -11.98
C HIS A 126 15.74 -1.92 -12.78
N LEU A 127 14.78 -1.98 -13.71
CA LEU A 127 14.45 -3.16 -14.50
C LEU A 127 14.95 -3.01 -15.95
N HIS A 128 16.26 -2.87 -16.12
CA HIS A 128 16.92 -2.62 -17.41
C HIS A 128 16.55 -3.67 -18.48
N SER A 129 16.20 -4.89 -18.09
CA SER A 129 15.79 -5.96 -19.00
C SER A 129 14.49 -5.67 -19.75
N LEU A 130 13.68 -4.74 -19.25
CA LEU A 130 12.41 -4.34 -19.86
C LEU A 130 12.51 -3.04 -20.68
N HIS A 131 13.63 -2.33 -20.61
CA HIS A 131 13.79 -1.10 -21.37
C HIS A 131 13.92 -1.38 -22.86
N GLY A 132 13.13 -0.67 -23.67
CA GLY A 132 13.08 -0.83 -25.11
C GLY A 132 12.22 -1.99 -25.61
N ILE A 133 11.59 -2.77 -24.71
CA ILE A 133 10.70 -3.86 -25.05
C ILE A 133 9.26 -3.34 -25.16
N GLN A 134 8.49 -3.84 -26.11
CA GLN A 134 7.06 -3.55 -26.18
C GLN A 134 6.29 -4.35 -25.13
N ILE A 135 5.19 -3.81 -24.64
CA ILE A 135 4.34 -4.46 -23.61
C ILE A 135 3.99 -5.90 -24.01
N LYS A 136 3.61 -6.14 -25.27
CA LYS A 136 3.29 -7.46 -25.79
C LYS A 136 4.43 -8.48 -25.70
N ASP A 137 5.69 -8.01 -25.78
CA ASP A 137 6.90 -8.83 -25.76
C ASP A 137 7.49 -8.98 -24.35
N SER A 138 6.85 -8.39 -23.33
CA SER A 138 7.33 -8.40 -21.95
C SER A 138 7.16 -9.77 -21.25
N ASN A 139 6.35 -10.67 -21.81
CA ASN A 139 6.09 -12.04 -21.35
C ASN A 139 5.66 -12.16 -19.87
N PHE A 140 5.06 -11.11 -19.28
CA PHE A 140 4.57 -11.16 -17.90
C PHE A 140 3.51 -12.26 -17.69
N ARG A 141 2.63 -12.43 -18.67
CA ARG A 141 1.57 -13.43 -18.60
C ARG A 141 2.12 -14.84 -18.67
N GLU A 142 3.06 -15.10 -19.57
CA GLU A 142 3.63 -16.43 -19.81
C GLU A 142 4.56 -16.87 -18.68
N ASN A 143 5.44 -15.97 -18.22
CA ASN A 143 6.48 -16.31 -17.25
C ASN A 143 5.99 -16.27 -15.79
N TYR A 144 5.07 -15.36 -15.49
CA TYR A 144 4.68 -15.08 -14.08
C TYR A 144 3.18 -15.18 -13.84
N ASN A 145 2.36 -15.39 -14.89
CA ASN A 145 0.91 -15.33 -14.80
C ASN A 145 0.40 -13.99 -14.26
N LEU A 146 1.09 -12.88 -14.64
CA LEU A 146 0.75 -11.52 -14.28
C LEU A 146 0.17 -10.78 -15.48
N VAL A 147 -0.79 -9.88 -15.22
CA VAL A 147 -1.43 -9.05 -16.24
C VAL A 147 -1.05 -7.60 -16.02
N ILE A 148 -0.59 -6.91 -17.08
CA ILE A 148 -0.40 -5.47 -17.06
C ILE A 148 -1.77 -4.81 -17.21
N VAL A 149 -2.26 -4.16 -16.16
CA VAL A 149 -3.56 -3.48 -16.15
C VAL A 149 -3.44 -1.99 -16.34
N GLY A 150 -2.25 -1.43 -16.14
CA GLY A 150 -2.00 -0.01 -16.32
C GLY A 150 -0.54 0.34 -16.46
N LEU A 151 -0.31 1.55 -16.94
CA LEU A 151 0.98 2.19 -17.10
C LEU A 151 0.90 3.60 -16.48
N ILE A 152 1.90 3.97 -15.70
CA ILE A 152 2.08 5.33 -15.20
C ILE A 152 3.26 5.91 -15.97
N ASN A 153 3.03 7.04 -16.62
CA ASN A 153 4.04 7.77 -17.39
C ASN A 153 4.87 8.71 -16.49
N GLU A 154 5.91 9.30 -17.03
CA GLU A 154 6.80 10.23 -16.32
C GLU A 154 6.09 11.49 -15.79
N ASP A 155 5.01 11.91 -16.43
CA ASP A 155 4.17 13.05 -16.04
C ASP A 155 3.07 12.68 -15.04
N ASP A 156 3.16 11.51 -14.40
CA ASP A 156 2.17 10.93 -13.49
C ASP A 156 0.79 10.69 -14.14
N THR A 157 0.70 10.66 -15.46
CA THR A 157 -0.52 10.27 -16.16
C THR A 157 -0.72 8.77 -16.13
N TYR A 158 -1.96 8.34 -15.90
CA TYR A 158 -2.37 6.94 -15.81
C TYR A 158 -3.01 6.48 -17.12
N GLU A 159 -2.46 5.43 -17.73
CA GLU A 159 -3.06 4.74 -18.85
C GLU A 159 -3.54 3.36 -18.39
N ILE A 160 -4.89 3.17 -18.34
CA ILE A 160 -5.47 1.86 -18.04
C ILE A 160 -5.61 1.08 -19.33
N ASN A 161 -5.24 -0.20 -19.31
CA ASN A 161 -5.18 -1.06 -20.48
C ASN A 161 -4.29 -0.47 -21.58
N PRO A 162 -2.99 -0.27 -21.30
CA PRO A 162 -2.06 0.38 -22.23
C PRO A 162 -1.94 -0.39 -23.55
N ASN A 163 -1.62 0.35 -24.61
CA ASN A 163 -1.45 -0.25 -25.92
C ASN A 163 -0.33 -1.31 -25.89
N PRO A 164 -0.58 -2.55 -26.36
CA PRO A 164 0.43 -3.60 -26.42
C PRO A 164 1.72 -3.23 -27.17
N ASP A 165 1.64 -2.29 -28.11
CA ASP A 165 2.79 -1.80 -28.88
C ASP A 165 3.56 -0.68 -28.16
N THR A 166 3.11 -0.22 -26.98
CA THR A 166 3.84 0.79 -26.19
C THR A 166 5.20 0.25 -25.77
N THR A 167 6.25 1.02 -26.06
CA THR A 167 7.63 0.68 -25.68
C THR A 167 7.90 1.13 -24.24
N LEU A 168 8.38 0.21 -23.42
CA LEU A 168 8.71 0.44 -22.02
C LEU A 168 10.05 1.18 -21.88
N ASN A 169 10.12 2.11 -20.93
CA ASN A 169 11.34 2.85 -20.59
C ASN A 169 11.52 2.98 -19.06
N GLU A 170 12.65 3.54 -18.63
CA GLU A 170 13.02 3.65 -17.22
C GLU A 170 12.07 4.53 -16.37
N ASN A 171 11.36 5.48 -17.00
CA ASN A 171 10.47 6.42 -16.31
C ASN A 171 9.05 5.86 -16.11
N HIS A 172 8.77 4.72 -16.73
CA HIS A 172 7.47 4.08 -16.60
C HIS A 172 7.35 3.30 -15.28
N THR A 173 6.11 3.27 -14.76
CA THR A 173 5.72 2.35 -13.68
C THR A 173 4.56 1.49 -14.18
N LEU A 174 4.72 0.17 -14.11
CA LEU A 174 3.69 -0.79 -14.49
C LEU A 174 2.75 -1.05 -13.32
N ILE A 175 1.47 -1.14 -13.60
CA ILE A 175 0.47 -1.63 -12.66
C ILE A 175 0.17 -3.08 -13.07
N LEU A 176 0.61 -4.02 -12.23
CA LEU A 176 0.47 -5.45 -12.46
C LEU A 176 -0.63 -6.03 -11.58
N MET A 177 -1.40 -6.95 -12.13
CA MET A 177 -2.42 -7.71 -11.42
C MET A 177 -2.14 -9.21 -11.54
N GLY A 178 -2.24 -9.91 -10.42
CA GLY A 178 -2.07 -11.37 -10.38
C GLY A 178 -2.14 -11.92 -8.96
N GLN A 179 -1.84 -13.20 -8.81
CA GLN A 179 -1.75 -13.81 -7.47
C GLN A 179 -0.60 -13.19 -6.67
N LYS A 180 -0.85 -12.89 -5.40
CA LYS A 180 0.12 -12.23 -4.52
C LYS A 180 1.46 -12.96 -4.48
N GLU A 181 1.44 -14.30 -4.39
CA GLU A 181 2.66 -15.12 -4.43
C GLU A 181 3.48 -14.90 -5.70
N LYS A 182 2.82 -14.70 -6.84
CA LYS A 182 3.47 -14.46 -8.13
C LYS A 182 4.06 -13.06 -8.23
N LEU A 183 3.37 -12.06 -7.69
CA LEU A 183 3.88 -10.69 -7.57
C LEU A 183 5.10 -10.62 -6.64
N ASP A 184 5.05 -11.30 -5.51
CA ASP A 184 6.16 -11.38 -4.56
C ASP A 184 7.37 -12.10 -5.17
N LEU A 185 7.17 -13.23 -5.84
CA LEU A 185 8.22 -13.95 -6.58
C LEU A 185 8.86 -13.06 -7.67
N TYR A 186 8.05 -12.31 -8.40
CA TYR A 186 8.56 -11.38 -9.40
C TYR A 186 9.41 -10.29 -8.76
N LYS A 187 8.96 -9.67 -7.66
CA LYS A 187 9.74 -8.67 -6.91
C LYS A 187 11.04 -9.24 -6.33
N GLU A 188 11.02 -10.45 -5.84
CA GLU A 188 12.22 -11.12 -5.31
C GLU A 188 13.26 -11.40 -6.40
N SER A 189 12.84 -11.67 -7.64
CA SER A 189 13.75 -11.91 -8.76
C SER A 189 14.65 -10.71 -9.08
N PHE A 190 14.29 -9.50 -8.64
CA PHE A 190 15.07 -8.26 -8.81
C PHE A 190 15.74 -7.77 -7.53
N ARG A 191 15.41 -8.33 -6.35
CA ARG A 191 16.19 -8.09 -5.15
C ARG A 191 17.52 -8.83 -5.31
N LYS A 192 18.63 -8.08 -5.44
CA LYS A 192 19.97 -8.66 -5.36
C LYS A 192 20.03 -9.52 -4.10
N PRO A 193 20.56 -10.76 -4.18
CA PRO A 193 20.75 -11.58 -2.99
C PRO A 193 21.65 -10.79 -2.03
N VAL A 194 21.12 -10.46 -0.84
CA VAL A 194 21.93 -9.94 0.24
C VAL A 194 22.80 -11.12 0.68
N SER A 195 24.08 -11.08 0.32
CA SER A 195 25.07 -12.06 0.76
C SER A 195 25.21 -11.94 2.27
N TYR A 196 24.54 -12.80 3.00
CA TYR A 196 24.83 -13.02 4.42
C TYR A 196 26.10 -13.87 4.51
N THR A 197 27.25 -13.22 4.69
CA THR A 197 28.46 -13.91 5.15
C THR A 197 28.25 -14.28 6.63
N HIS A 198 27.93 -15.53 6.89
CA HIS A 198 28.07 -16.12 8.23
C HIS A 198 29.56 -16.17 8.57
N LEU A 199 30.03 -15.27 9.43
CA LEU A 199 31.27 -15.43 10.17
C LEU A 199 30.92 -16.32 11.36
N THR A 200 31.32 -17.60 11.27
CA THR A 200 31.39 -18.52 12.40
C THR A 200 32.77 -18.27 13.04
N LEU A 201 32.78 -17.83 14.29
CA LEU A 201 33.91 -17.96 15.25
C LEU A 201 33.62 -19.09 16.18
#